data_79bd7f4deda644b61a9eaa686be674fd
#
_entry.id   79bd7f4deda644b61a9eaa686be674fd
#
_cell.length_a   1.000
_cell.length_b   1.000
_cell.length_c   1.000
_cell.angle_alpha   90.00
_cell.angle_beta   90.00
_cell.angle_gamma   90.00
#
_symmetry.space_group_name_H-M   'P 1'
#
loop_
_entity.id
_entity.type
_entity.pdbx_description
1 polymer ?
#
loop_
_entity_poly.entity_id
_entity_poly.type
_entity_poly.pdbx_seq_one_letter_code
_entity_poly.pdbx_strand_id
1 'polypeptide(L)'
;MEIRLLRERKKELGLTNEQLARMSGVSLGTVNKIFSGATRSPQNDTMNALTAALGLDFDQYRPSSRADMICEPVPAYDVLKPNGTYTAEDYYDLPNDVRAELLDGYLIFMEAPSVRHQEIAGELFYNIRHHIKGRGGPCKVLLAPVDVRIDDDDRSMLQPDLIVVCDGDKSDGRRINGAPDLVAEVVSPGSRKRDYLVKLNKYWTSGVREYWVVDPDNESVTVYEFGEGEENFRIQTYTFQDKIPVGIFDGLSIDFSDFDI
;
A
#
# COMPACT_ATOMS: atom_id res chain seq x y z
N MET A 1 -16.15 3.04 -4.14
CA MET A 1 -14.83 2.43 -3.85
C MET A 1 -14.87 1.64 -2.53
N GLU A 2 -15.20 2.27 -1.42
CA GLU A 2 -15.25 1.66 -0.08
C GLU A 2 -16.12 0.38 0.01
N ILE A 3 -17.32 0.36 -0.58
CA ILE A 3 -18.26 -0.78 -0.49
C ILE A 3 -17.68 -2.07 -1.09
N ARG A 4 -16.89 -1.98 -2.13
CA ARG A 4 -16.27 -3.15 -2.76
C ARG A 4 -15.21 -3.77 -1.86
N LEU A 5 -14.32 -2.95 -1.30
CA LEU A 5 -13.31 -3.39 -0.37
C LEU A 5 -13.95 -4.09 0.85
N LEU A 6 -15.07 -3.55 1.36
CA LEU A 6 -15.85 -4.20 2.41
C LEU A 6 -16.38 -5.57 1.97
N ARG A 7 -16.83 -5.73 0.71
CA ARG A 7 -17.31 -7.01 0.19
C ARG A 7 -16.22 -8.07 0.15
N GLU A 8 -15.07 -7.73 -0.42
CA GLU A 8 -13.92 -8.64 -0.52
C GLU A 8 -13.45 -9.05 0.87
N ARG A 9 -13.24 -8.09 1.76
CA ARG A 9 -12.79 -8.38 3.12
C ARG A 9 -13.78 -9.22 3.91
N LYS A 10 -15.08 -8.96 3.77
CA LYS A 10 -16.13 -9.79 4.35
C LYS A 10 -16.06 -11.23 3.84
N LYS A 11 -15.84 -11.43 2.54
CA LYS A 11 -15.70 -12.73 1.91
C LYS A 11 -14.44 -13.47 2.40
N GLU A 12 -13.30 -12.79 2.49
CA GLU A 12 -12.07 -13.35 3.05
C GLU A 12 -12.24 -13.86 4.48
N LEU A 13 -12.96 -13.08 5.31
CA LEU A 13 -13.24 -13.44 6.68
C LEU A 13 -14.37 -14.48 6.81
N GLY A 14 -14.99 -14.91 5.71
CA GLY A 14 -16.10 -15.87 5.71
C GLY A 14 -17.35 -15.38 6.45
N LEU A 15 -17.52 -14.04 6.62
CA LEU A 15 -18.58 -13.47 7.42
C LEU A 15 -19.90 -13.41 6.66
N THR A 16 -21.02 -13.75 7.35
CA THR A 16 -22.37 -13.48 6.86
C THR A 16 -22.77 -12.03 7.11
N ASN A 17 -23.84 -11.54 6.45
CA ASN A 17 -24.36 -10.19 6.70
C ASN A 17 -24.88 -10.04 8.13
N GLU A 18 -25.44 -11.11 8.72
CA GLU A 18 -25.90 -11.15 10.10
C GLU A 18 -24.74 -11.01 11.09
N GLN A 19 -23.63 -11.71 10.84
CA GLN A 19 -22.43 -11.62 11.66
C GLN A 19 -21.82 -10.22 11.59
N LEU A 20 -21.70 -9.68 10.38
CA LEU A 20 -21.19 -8.32 10.19
C LEU A 20 -22.09 -7.27 10.85
N ALA A 21 -23.42 -7.42 10.75
CA ALA A 21 -24.37 -6.54 11.43
C ALA A 21 -24.18 -6.54 12.95
N ARG A 22 -23.97 -7.71 13.55
CA ARG A 22 -23.71 -7.84 15.01
C ARG A 22 -22.37 -7.22 15.40
N MET A 23 -21.32 -7.43 14.60
CA MET A 23 -19.98 -6.93 14.88
C MET A 23 -19.91 -5.40 14.75
N SER A 24 -20.58 -4.85 13.74
CA SER A 24 -20.55 -3.41 13.43
C SER A 24 -21.58 -2.58 14.19
N GLY A 25 -22.59 -3.20 14.80
CA GLY A 25 -23.76 -2.51 15.37
C GLY A 25 -24.69 -1.89 14.32
N VAL A 26 -24.42 -2.09 13.02
CA VAL A 26 -25.25 -1.61 11.91
C VAL A 26 -26.43 -2.58 11.71
N SER A 27 -27.64 -2.04 11.49
CA SER A 27 -28.81 -2.89 11.28
C SER A 27 -28.62 -3.83 10.09
N LEU A 28 -29.09 -5.09 10.21
CA LEU A 28 -29.01 -6.08 9.13
C LEU A 28 -29.64 -5.56 7.83
N GLY A 29 -30.74 -4.82 7.91
CA GLY A 29 -31.40 -4.22 6.75
C GLY A 29 -30.50 -3.21 6.03
N THR A 30 -29.72 -2.44 6.76
CA THR A 30 -28.75 -1.48 6.20
C THR A 30 -27.57 -2.22 5.56
N VAL A 31 -27.00 -3.23 6.26
CA VAL A 31 -25.94 -4.09 5.73
C VAL A 31 -26.39 -4.72 4.41
N ASN A 32 -27.57 -5.33 4.36
CA ASN A 32 -28.10 -5.94 3.13
C ASN A 32 -28.25 -4.95 1.98
N LYS A 33 -28.73 -3.72 2.22
CA LYS A 33 -28.85 -2.68 1.19
C LYS A 33 -27.52 -2.22 0.63
N ILE A 34 -26.50 -2.11 1.48
CA ILE A 34 -25.14 -1.72 1.08
C ILE A 34 -24.52 -2.83 0.24
N PHE A 35 -24.53 -4.05 0.72
CA PHE A 35 -23.89 -5.19 0.07
C PHE A 35 -24.66 -5.69 -1.19
N SER A 36 -25.95 -5.40 -1.33
CA SER A 36 -26.69 -5.64 -2.57
C SER A 36 -26.51 -4.52 -3.63
N GLY A 37 -25.92 -3.38 -3.24
CA GLY A 37 -25.81 -2.22 -4.13
C GLY A 37 -27.07 -1.35 -4.19
N ALA A 38 -28.09 -1.64 -3.39
CA ALA A 38 -29.30 -0.82 -3.28
C ALA A 38 -29.04 0.58 -2.69
N THR A 39 -27.97 0.71 -1.91
CA THR A 39 -27.49 2.00 -1.39
C THR A 39 -26.12 2.29 -2.01
N ARG A 40 -26.04 3.33 -2.84
CA ARG A 40 -24.81 3.75 -3.53
C ARG A 40 -23.95 4.73 -2.73
N SER A 41 -24.55 5.42 -1.78
CA SER A 41 -23.86 6.39 -0.90
C SER A 41 -24.36 6.21 0.54
N PRO A 42 -23.82 5.24 1.30
CA PRO A 42 -24.11 5.09 2.73
C PRO A 42 -23.62 6.30 3.52
N GLN A 43 -24.19 6.52 4.70
CA GLN A 43 -23.71 7.56 5.62
C GLN A 43 -22.31 7.19 6.14
N ASN A 44 -21.48 8.19 6.38
CA ASN A 44 -20.10 8.01 6.84
C ASN A 44 -20.00 7.18 8.12
N ASP A 45 -20.87 7.42 9.11
CA ASP A 45 -20.88 6.66 10.37
C ASP A 45 -21.17 5.17 10.13
N THR A 46 -22.04 4.84 9.18
CA THR A 46 -22.34 3.45 8.80
C THR A 46 -21.14 2.80 8.12
N MET A 47 -20.47 3.54 7.23
CA MET A 47 -19.27 3.05 6.56
C MET A 47 -18.14 2.82 7.56
N ASN A 48 -17.89 3.76 8.45
CA ASN A 48 -16.88 3.64 9.50
C ASN A 48 -17.13 2.41 10.41
N ALA A 49 -18.38 2.20 10.82
CA ALA A 49 -18.74 1.05 11.64
C ALA A 49 -18.51 -0.29 10.93
N LEU A 50 -18.85 -0.38 9.63
CA LEU A 50 -18.60 -1.59 8.82
C LEU A 50 -17.12 -1.82 8.59
N THR A 51 -16.37 -0.74 8.32
CA THR A 51 -14.93 -0.76 8.11
C THR A 51 -14.20 -1.23 9.36
N ALA A 52 -14.55 -0.67 10.51
CA ALA A 52 -14.02 -1.09 11.82
C ALA A 52 -14.29 -2.57 12.13
N ALA A 53 -15.53 -3.03 11.89
CA ALA A 53 -15.92 -4.42 12.14
C ALA A 53 -15.18 -5.43 11.24
N LEU A 54 -14.74 -5.00 10.04
CA LEU A 54 -13.96 -5.80 9.11
C LEU A 54 -12.44 -5.65 9.32
N GLY A 55 -12.02 -4.87 10.34
CA GLY A 55 -10.60 -4.54 10.55
C GLY A 55 -10.01 -3.63 9.47
N LEU A 56 -10.88 -2.87 8.78
CA LEU A 56 -10.53 -1.92 7.72
C LEU A 56 -10.73 -0.47 8.20
N ASP A 57 -10.53 -0.20 9.48
CA ASP A 57 -10.77 1.12 10.08
C ASP A 57 -9.74 2.15 9.60
N PHE A 58 -10.13 2.90 8.59
CA PHE A 58 -9.32 3.98 8.00
C PHE A 58 -9.25 5.23 8.90
N ASP A 59 -10.23 5.45 9.78
CA ASP A 59 -10.23 6.62 10.65
C ASP A 59 -9.27 6.48 11.85
N GLN A 60 -8.88 5.27 12.23
CA GLN A 60 -7.78 5.04 13.18
C GLN A 60 -6.42 5.47 12.62
N TYR A 61 -6.34 5.72 11.31
CA TYR A 61 -5.13 6.17 10.60
C TYR A 61 -5.10 7.67 10.33
N ARG A 62 -6.18 8.38 10.58
CA ARG A 62 -6.09 9.82 10.68
C ARG A 62 -5.49 10.12 12.05
N PRO A 63 -4.23 10.61 12.15
CA PRO A 63 -3.65 10.95 13.42
C PRO A 63 -4.58 11.97 14.09
N SER A 64 -5.32 11.55 15.10
CA SER A 64 -6.26 12.40 15.83
C SER A 64 -5.54 13.34 16.78
N SER A 65 -4.27 13.05 17.05
CA SER A 65 -3.41 13.88 17.88
C SER A 65 -1.92 13.60 17.62
N ARG A 66 -1.08 14.54 18.05
CA ARG A 66 0.38 14.43 18.03
C ARG A 66 0.93 13.18 18.77
N ALA A 67 0.10 12.54 19.60
CA ALA A 67 0.46 11.35 20.39
C ALA A 67 0.26 10.02 19.67
N ASP A 68 -0.56 9.98 18.59
CA ASP A 68 -0.85 8.77 17.84
C ASP A 68 0.13 8.53 16.67
N MET A 69 1.00 9.49 16.41
CA MET A 69 2.17 9.28 15.58
C MET A 69 3.18 8.51 16.44
N ILE A 70 3.21 7.17 16.29
CA ILE A 70 4.35 6.37 16.76
C ILE A 70 5.52 6.71 15.83
N CYS A 71 6.12 7.83 16.13
CA CYS A 71 7.43 8.22 15.65
C CYS A 71 8.30 8.34 16.88
N GLU A 72 9.53 7.91 16.79
CA GLU A 72 10.57 8.34 17.70
C GLU A 72 10.52 9.86 17.89
N PRO A 73 11.02 10.40 19.02
CA PRO A 73 10.96 11.82 19.28
C PRO A 73 11.52 12.58 18.07
N VAL A 74 10.62 13.20 17.34
CA VAL A 74 10.95 14.07 16.21
C VAL A 74 12.04 15.02 16.74
N PRO A 75 13.23 15.07 16.13
CA PRO A 75 14.16 16.14 16.40
C PRO A 75 13.35 17.44 16.35
N ALA A 76 13.61 18.37 17.26
CA ALA A 76 12.82 19.58 17.46
C ALA A 76 12.86 20.51 16.22
N TYR A 77 12.36 20.00 15.10
CA TYR A 77 11.98 20.84 13.98
C TYR A 77 10.62 21.42 14.33
N ASP A 78 10.54 22.72 14.28
CA ASP A 78 9.27 23.44 14.31
C ASP A 78 8.43 22.95 13.13
N VAL A 79 7.71 21.84 13.32
CA VAL A 79 6.68 21.35 12.40
C VAL A 79 5.54 22.35 12.51
N LEU A 80 5.65 23.45 11.74
CA LEU A 80 4.81 24.62 11.85
C LEU A 80 3.43 24.43 11.22
N LYS A 81 3.21 23.30 10.45
CA LYS A 81 1.97 23.09 9.73
C LYS A 81 1.10 22.02 10.41
N PRO A 82 -0.23 22.16 10.37
CA PRO A 82 -1.13 21.07 10.78
C PRO A 82 -0.92 19.83 9.92
N ASN A 83 -1.03 18.64 10.51
CA ASN A 83 -1.04 17.38 9.77
C ASN A 83 -2.13 17.40 8.69
N GLY A 84 -1.82 16.82 7.52
CA GLY A 84 -2.71 16.82 6.37
C GLY A 84 -2.62 18.08 5.50
N THR A 85 -1.68 19.01 5.80
CA THR A 85 -1.50 20.25 5.01
C THR A 85 -0.10 20.37 4.39
N TYR A 86 0.76 19.38 4.60
CA TYR A 86 2.10 19.37 4.00
C TYR A 86 2.06 19.16 2.49
N THR A 87 3.03 19.75 1.80
CA THR A 87 3.19 19.68 0.35
C THR A 87 4.52 19.02 -0.02
N ALA A 88 4.70 18.71 -1.30
CA ALA A 88 5.97 18.23 -1.82
C ALA A 88 7.13 19.21 -1.59
N GLU A 89 6.85 20.53 -1.56
CA GLU A 89 7.84 21.55 -1.22
C GLU A 89 8.30 21.37 0.23
N ASP A 90 7.37 21.24 1.16
CA ASP A 90 7.69 20.98 2.57
C ASP A 90 8.46 19.68 2.77
N TYR A 91 8.14 18.65 1.99
CA TYR A 91 8.84 17.38 2.01
C TYR A 91 10.30 17.55 1.56
N TYR A 92 10.55 18.31 0.49
CA TYR A 92 11.92 18.57 -0.01
C TYR A 92 12.71 19.56 0.86
N ASP A 93 12.05 20.35 1.68
CA ASP A 93 12.69 21.24 2.65
C ASP A 93 13.10 20.50 3.94
N LEU A 94 12.75 19.22 4.09
CA LEU A 94 13.23 18.42 5.20
C LEU A 94 14.77 18.30 5.16
N PRO A 95 15.43 18.26 6.33
CA PRO A 95 16.86 18.01 6.40
C PRO A 95 17.26 16.71 5.74
N ASN A 96 18.44 16.65 5.14
CA ASN A 96 18.93 15.52 4.36
C ASN A 96 19.10 14.22 5.17
N ASP A 97 19.17 14.30 6.48
CA ASP A 97 19.28 13.18 7.41
C ASP A 97 17.92 12.66 7.89
N VAL A 98 16.83 13.33 7.50
CA VAL A 98 15.46 12.92 7.82
C VAL A 98 14.90 12.08 6.69
N ARG A 99 14.50 10.85 7.01
CA ARG A 99 13.75 9.98 6.09
C ARG A 99 12.26 10.07 6.39
N ALA A 100 11.49 10.45 5.41
CA ALA A 100 10.05 10.54 5.52
C ALA A 100 9.36 10.22 4.19
N GLU A 101 8.08 9.91 4.26
CA GLU A 101 7.14 9.91 3.14
C GLU A 101 6.12 11.03 3.37
N LEU A 102 5.58 11.55 2.30
CA LEU A 102 4.42 12.43 2.32
C LEU A 102 3.22 11.66 1.75
N LEU A 103 2.16 11.50 2.53
CA LEU A 103 0.96 10.79 2.12
C LEU A 103 -0.28 11.62 2.44
N ASP A 104 -0.97 12.10 1.41
CA ASP A 104 -2.16 12.97 1.49
C ASP A 104 -1.95 14.22 2.39
N GLY A 105 -0.73 14.76 2.38
CA GLY A 105 -0.36 15.92 3.20
C GLY A 105 0.08 15.58 4.63
N TYR A 106 0.28 14.31 4.96
CA TYR A 106 0.83 13.84 6.22
C TYR A 106 2.29 13.43 6.04
N LEU A 107 3.21 14.02 6.83
CA LEU A 107 4.60 13.56 6.89
C LEU A 107 4.68 12.32 7.79
N ILE A 108 5.26 11.26 7.25
CA ILE A 108 5.45 9.98 7.92
C ILE A 108 6.95 9.71 8.00
N PHE A 109 7.52 9.82 9.19
CA PHE A 109 8.94 9.55 9.40
C PHE A 109 9.20 8.05 9.36
N MET A 110 10.31 7.67 8.73
CA MET A 110 10.67 6.26 8.52
C MET A 110 11.89 5.89 9.35
N GLU A 111 11.83 4.72 9.96
CA GLU A 111 12.98 4.08 10.61
C GLU A 111 13.91 3.41 9.59
N ALA A 112 15.11 3.07 10.01
CA ALA A 112 16.00 2.25 9.21
C ALA A 112 15.43 0.83 9.08
N PRO A 113 15.41 0.24 7.87
CA PRO A 113 14.93 -1.12 7.67
C PRO A 113 15.84 -2.14 8.34
N SER A 114 15.28 -3.30 8.72
CA SER A 114 16.06 -4.42 9.23
C SER A 114 16.92 -5.07 8.14
N VAL A 115 17.90 -5.87 8.54
CA VAL A 115 18.73 -6.65 7.59
C VAL A 115 17.83 -7.56 6.76
N ARG A 116 16.96 -8.35 7.39
CA ARG A 116 16.02 -9.26 6.70
C ARG A 116 15.14 -8.53 5.69
N HIS A 117 14.65 -7.33 6.03
CA HIS A 117 13.90 -6.50 5.10
C HIS A 117 14.73 -6.16 3.85
N GLN A 118 15.99 -5.77 4.01
CA GLN A 118 16.86 -5.43 2.90
C GLN A 118 17.25 -6.64 2.05
N GLU A 119 17.44 -7.80 2.66
CA GLU A 119 17.68 -9.06 1.96
C GLU A 119 16.51 -9.42 1.07
N ILE A 120 15.28 -9.39 1.59
CA ILE A 120 14.06 -9.64 0.80
C ILE A 120 13.92 -8.65 -0.36
N ALA A 121 14.08 -7.35 -0.09
CA ALA A 121 13.99 -6.34 -1.14
C ALA A 121 15.07 -6.54 -2.23
N GLY A 122 16.28 -6.92 -1.81
CA GLY A 122 17.40 -7.21 -2.70
C GLY A 122 17.14 -8.43 -3.60
N GLU A 123 16.60 -9.51 -3.05
CA GLU A 123 16.27 -10.73 -3.79
C GLU A 123 15.11 -10.50 -4.76
N LEU A 124 14.07 -9.80 -4.36
CA LEU A 124 12.99 -9.38 -5.25
C LEU A 124 13.54 -8.55 -6.42
N PHE A 125 14.39 -7.57 -6.12
CA PHE A 125 15.03 -6.75 -7.15
C PHE A 125 15.87 -7.61 -8.10
N TYR A 126 16.68 -8.51 -7.61
CA TYR A 126 17.54 -9.37 -8.41
C TYR A 126 16.71 -10.21 -9.39
N ASN A 127 15.68 -10.90 -8.90
CA ASN A 127 14.85 -11.78 -9.69
C ASN A 127 14.08 -11.03 -10.79
N ILE A 128 13.43 -9.90 -10.45
CA ILE A 128 12.70 -9.08 -11.41
C ILE A 128 13.65 -8.46 -12.42
N ARG A 129 14.81 -7.93 -11.98
CA ARG A 129 15.80 -7.35 -12.88
C ARG A 129 16.40 -8.38 -13.84
N HIS A 130 16.68 -9.58 -13.34
CA HIS A 130 17.18 -10.68 -14.17
C HIS A 130 16.18 -11.03 -15.29
N HIS A 131 14.90 -11.14 -14.95
CA HIS A 131 13.83 -11.40 -15.91
C HIS A 131 13.74 -10.28 -16.98
N ILE A 132 13.68 -9.00 -16.54
CA ILE A 132 13.60 -7.85 -17.45
C ILE A 132 14.80 -7.86 -18.41
N LYS A 133 16.02 -8.09 -17.92
CA LYS A 133 17.22 -8.14 -18.76
C LYS A 133 17.22 -9.30 -19.72
N GLY A 134 16.73 -10.46 -19.31
CA GLY A 134 16.69 -11.68 -20.13
C GLY A 134 15.69 -11.59 -21.30
N ARG A 135 14.58 -10.89 -21.08
CA ARG A 135 13.53 -10.72 -22.11
C ARG A 135 13.68 -9.46 -22.96
N GLY A 136 14.42 -8.48 -22.49
CA GLY A 136 14.45 -7.15 -23.06
C GLY A 136 13.15 -6.39 -22.75
N GLY A 137 13.09 -5.13 -23.14
CA GLY A 137 11.90 -4.30 -22.92
C GLY A 137 12.23 -3.00 -22.16
N PRO A 138 11.28 -2.07 -22.05
CA PRO A 138 11.50 -0.75 -21.48
C PRO A 138 11.47 -0.72 -19.96
N CYS A 139 10.94 -1.77 -19.30
CA CYS A 139 10.72 -1.78 -17.87
C CYS A 139 12.02 -1.65 -17.08
N LYS A 140 11.94 -0.92 -15.98
CA LYS A 140 13.01 -0.77 -15.00
C LYS A 140 12.49 -1.18 -13.63
N VAL A 141 13.30 -1.87 -12.86
CA VAL A 141 13.07 -2.12 -11.44
C VAL A 141 13.99 -1.23 -10.64
N LEU A 142 13.47 -0.58 -9.60
CA LEU A 142 14.19 0.34 -8.73
C LEU A 142 13.91 -0.03 -7.26
N LEU A 143 14.92 0.18 -6.41
CA LEU A 143 14.82 0.03 -4.95
C LEU A 143 14.74 1.39 -4.27
N ALA A 144 14.17 1.41 -3.07
CA ALA A 144 14.27 2.55 -2.17
C ALA A 144 15.74 2.91 -1.86
N PRO A 145 16.07 4.20 -1.63
CA PRO A 145 15.13 5.32 -1.71
C PRO A 145 14.96 5.86 -3.14
N VAL A 146 13.74 5.89 -3.61
CA VAL A 146 13.37 6.60 -4.84
C VAL A 146 12.01 7.26 -4.63
N ASP A 147 11.95 8.56 -4.88
CA ASP A 147 10.71 9.30 -4.73
C ASP A 147 9.72 8.95 -5.84
N VAL A 148 8.49 8.65 -5.45
CA VAL A 148 7.35 8.45 -6.34
C VAL A 148 6.29 9.50 -6.03
N ARG A 149 6.14 10.48 -6.93
CA ARG A 149 5.00 11.39 -6.92
C ARG A 149 3.80 10.65 -7.50
N ILE A 150 3.06 9.97 -6.64
CA ILE A 150 2.08 8.97 -7.05
C ILE A 150 0.84 9.58 -7.74
N ASP A 151 0.42 10.76 -7.31
CA ASP A 151 -0.71 11.50 -7.85
C ASP A 151 -0.25 12.77 -8.58
N ASP A 152 -1.15 13.40 -9.34
CA ASP A 152 -0.90 14.69 -9.98
C ASP A 152 -0.94 15.89 -9.01
N ASP A 153 -1.21 15.62 -7.74
CA ASP A 153 -1.17 16.63 -6.68
C ASP A 153 0.26 16.77 -6.09
N ASP A 154 0.44 17.72 -5.19
CA ASP A 154 1.69 17.97 -4.47
C ASP A 154 1.66 17.43 -3.02
N ARG A 155 0.74 16.51 -2.71
CA ARG A 155 0.45 16.06 -1.36
C ARG A 155 0.88 14.63 -1.06
N SER A 156 1.43 13.94 -2.07
CA SER A 156 1.85 12.55 -1.92
C SER A 156 3.18 12.31 -2.61
N MET A 157 4.18 11.96 -1.79
CA MET A 157 5.54 11.58 -2.20
C MET A 157 5.94 10.34 -1.41
N LEU A 158 5.91 9.19 -2.06
CA LEU A 158 6.18 7.90 -1.43
C LEU A 158 7.56 7.38 -1.78
N GLN A 159 8.13 6.54 -0.93
CA GLN A 159 9.40 5.83 -1.16
C GLN A 159 9.18 4.30 -1.00
N PRO A 160 8.48 3.65 -1.94
CA PRO A 160 8.24 2.21 -1.87
C PRO A 160 9.55 1.42 -1.88
N ASP A 161 9.59 0.29 -1.18
CA ASP A 161 10.80 -0.54 -1.08
C ASP A 161 11.27 -1.04 -2.44
N LEU A 162 10.33 -1.39 -3.32
CA LEU A 162 10.62 -1.77 -4.70
C LEU A 162 9.51 -1.30 -5.63
N ILE A 163 9.88 -0.79 -6.80
CA ILE A 163 8.95 -0.46 -7.88
C ILE A 163 9.41 -1.01 -9.21
N VAL A 164 8.44 -1.29 -10.09
CA VAL A 164 8.68 -1.52 -11.53
C VAL A 164 7.97 -0.43 -12.31
N VAL A 165 8.69 0.18 -13.25
CA VAL A 165 8.19 1.22 -14.14
C VAL A 165 8.50 0.83 -15.58
N CYS A 166 7.46 0.65 -16.41
CA CYS A 166 7.60 0.25 -17.81
C CYS A 166 7.51 1.43 -18.78
N ASP A 167 6.96 2.56 -18.33
CA ASP A 167 6.93 3.81 -19.06
C ASP A 167 8.12 4.69 -18.64
N GLY A 168 9.09 4.85 -19.56
CA GLY A 168 10.30 5.63 -19.31
C GLY A 168 10.05 7.12 -19.12
N ASP A 169 8.95 7.65 -19.65
CA ASP A 169 8.61 9.07 -19.59
C ASP A 169 8.14 9.49 -18.17
N LYS A 170 7.79 8.54 -17.32
CA LYS A 170 7.50 8.79 -15.91
C LYS A 170 8.72 9.24 -15.09
N SER A 171 9.94 8.99 -15.57
CA SER A 171 11.16 9.38 -14.87
C SER A 171 11.67 10.73 -15.36
N ASP A 172 11.75 11.70 -14.46
CA ASP A 172 12.42 13.01 -14.74
C ASP A 172 13.92 13.01 -14.35
N GLY A 173 14.46 11.84 -13.99
CA GLY A 173 15.84 11.67 -13.53
C GLY A 173 16.07 11.94 -12.05
N ARG A 174 15.11 12.54 -11.35
CA ARG A 174 15.12 12.77 -9.91
C ARG A 174 14.13 11.87 -9.18
N ARG A 175 12.95 11.66 -9.77
CA ARG A 175 11.83 10.91 -9.19
C ARG A 175 11.01 10.22 -10.29
N ILE A 176 10.06 9.43 -9.87
CA ILE A 176 9.02 8.87 -10.72
C ILE A 176 7.75 9.70 -10.54
N ASN A 177 7.14 10.11 -11.67
CA ASN A 177 5.89 10.87 -11.70
C ASN A 177 4.75 9.96 -12.18
N GLY A 178 3.73 9.79 -11.36
CA GLY A 178 2.60 8.88 -11.59
C GLY A 178 2.86 7.46 -11.07
N ALA A 179 1.85 6.62 -11.22
CA ALA A 179 1.84 5.26 -10.67
C ALA A 179 2.87 4.34 -11.34
N PRO A 180 3.72 3.62 -10.58
CA PRO A 180 4.48 2.48 -11.09
C PRO A 180 3.57 1.35 -11.59
N ASP A 181 4.09 0.45 -12.42
CA ASP A 181 3.35 -0.74 -12.86
C ASP A 181 3.22 -1.77 -11.74
N LEU A 182 4.27 -1.95 -10.94
CA LEU A 182 4.28 -2.78 -9.75
C LEU A 182 4.93 -2.04 -8.59
N VAL A 183 4.36 -2.23 -7.40
CA VAL A 183 4.94 -1.79 -6.13
C VAL A 183 5.05 -2.98 -5.20
N ALA A 184 6.16 -3.11 -4.48
CA ALA A 184 6.30 -4.05 -3.37
C ALA A 184 6.78 -3.32 -2.12
N GLU A 185 6.11 -3.60 -1.01
CA GLU A 185 6.45 -3.11 0.33
C GLU A 185 6.77 -4.32 1.23
N VAL A 186 7.92 -4.28 1.88
CA VAL A 186 8.31 -5.27 2.88
C VAL A 186 7.94 -4.70 4.24
N VAL A 187 6.90 -5.23 4.86
CA VAL A 187 6.34 -4.61 6.05
C VAL A 187 7.17 -4.86 7.30
N SER A 188 7.16 -3.87 8.18
CA SER A 188 7.63 -3.96 9.56
C SER A 188 6.44 -3.96 10.53
N PRO A 189 6.62 -4.32 11.80
CA PRO A 189 5.53 -4.20 12.79
C PRO A 189 4.93 -2.79 12.85
N GLY A 190 5.74 -1.74 12.64
CA GLY A 190 5.29 -0.35 12.67
C GLY A 190 4.59 0.13 11.39
N SER A 191 4.95 -0.42 10.22
CA SER A 191 4.38 -0.02 8.93
C SER A 191 3.18 -0.87 8.51
N ARG A 192 3.07 -2.12 9.01
CA ARG A 192 2.12 -3.15 8.57
C ARG A 192 0.72 -2.63 8.30
N LYS A 193 0.12 -1.97 9.25
CA LYS A 193 -1.23 -1.44 9.08
C LYS A 193 -1.31 -0.40 7.96
N ARG A 194 -0.34 0.50 7.87
CA ARG A 194 -0.29 1.54 6.84
C ARG A 194 -0.20 0.93 5.45
N ASP A 195 0.66 -0.07 5.27
CA ASP A 195 0.90 -0.70 3.98
C ASP A 195 -0.32 -1.52 3.53
N TYR A 196 -0.96 -2.27 4.46
CA TYR A 196 -2.15 -3.05 4.15
C TYR A 196 -3.43 -2.23 3.93
N LEU A 197 -3.51 -0.98 4.40
CA LEU A 197 -4.75 -0.21 4.35
C LEU A 197 -4.60 1.11 3.59
N VAL A 198 -3.70 1.99 4.05
CA VAL A 198 -3.61 3.35 3.51
C VAL A 198 -2.89 3.35 2.17
N LYS A 199 -1.71 2.72 2.10
CA LYS A 199 -0.95 2.60 0.85
C LYS A 199 -1.67 1.73 -0.18
N LEU A 200 -2.35 0.65 0.24
CA LEU A 200 -3.18 -0.16 -0.65
C LEU A 200 -4.21 0.70 -1.40
N ASN A 201 -4.98 1.51 -0.66
CA ASN A 201 -5.95 2.40 -1.29
C ASN A 201 -5.30 3.42 -2.22
N LYS A 202 -4.17 4.00 -1.78
CA LYS A 202 -3.40 4.97 -2.56
C LYS A 202 -2.91 4.37 -3.88
N TYR A 203 -2.22 3.23 -3.83
CA TYR A 203 -1.70 2.55 -5.02
C TYR A 203 -2.81 2.14 -6.00
N TRP A 204 -3.91 1.61 -5.47
CA TRP A 204 -5.05 1.24 -6.29
C TRP A 204 -5.67 2.45 -7.03
N THR A 205 -5.96 3.54 -6.30
CA THR A 205 -6.61 4.72 -6.88
C THR A 205 -5.74 5.49 -7.86
N SER A 206 -4.43 5.41 -7.68
CA SER A 206 -3.46 6.08 -8.55
C SER A 206 -3.13 5.28 -9.82
N GLY A 207 -3.61 4.03 -9.96
CA GLY A 207 -3.44 3.23 -11.17
C GLY A 207 -2.22 2.32 -11.19
N VAL A 208 -1.67 1.96 -10.02
CA VAL A 208 -0.73 0.82 -9.91
C VAL A 208 -1.45 -0.43 -10.40
N ARG A 209 -0.76 -1.30 -11.14
CA ARG A 209 -1.36 -2.53 -11.69
C ARG A 209 -1.23 -3.71 -10.75
N GLU A 210 -0.14 -3.75 -9.99
CA GLU A 210 0.15 -4.85 -9.08
C GLU A 210 0.82 -4.33 -7.81
N TYR A 211 0.32 -4.74 -6.64
CA TYR A 211 0.86 -4.35 -5.34
C TYR A 211 1.13 -5.57 -4.47
N TRP A 212 2.34 -5.68 -3.96
CA TRP A 212 2.79 -6.76 -3.09
C TRP A 212 3.02 -6.23 -1.68
N VAL A 213 2.42 -6.90 -0.70
CA VAL A 213 2.73 -6.70 0.71
C VAL A 213 3.44 -7.95 1.20
N VAL A 214 4.75 -7.83 1.40
CA VAL A 214 5.61 -8.92 1.89
C VAL A 214 5.75 -8.80 3.39
N ASP A 215 5.33 -9.83 4.12
CA ASP A 215 5.33 -9.87 5.58
C ASP A 215 6.35 -10.90 6.08
N PRO A 216 7.57 -10.47 6.47
CA PRO A 216 8.62 -11.37 6.93
C PRO A 216 8.28 -12.11 8.22
N ASP A 217 7.50 -11.48 9.12
CA ASP A 217 7.16 -12.08 10.41
C ASP A 217 6.15 -13.23 10.26
N ASN A 218 5.23 -13.11 9.28
CA ASN A 218 4.24 -14.14 8.98
C ASN A 218 4.64 -15.04 7.81
N GLU A 219 5.83 -14.85 7.23
CA GLU A 219 6.33 -15.56 6.05
C GLU A 219 5.30 -15.65 4.94
N SER A 220 4.69 -14.51 4.62
CA SER A 220 3.59 -14.43 3.65
C SER A 220 3.71 -13.22 2.73
N VAL A 221 3.12 -13.35 1.55
CA VAL A 221 3.01 -12.29 0.56
C VAL A 221 1.55 -12.15 0.15
N THR A 222 1.00 -10.97 0.31
CA THR A 222 -0.32 -10.65 -0.23
C THR A 222 -0.15 -9.86 -1.52
N VAL A 223 -0.64 -10.43 -2.60
CA VAL A 223 -0.61 -9.84 -3.95
C VAL A 223 -1.98 -9.26 -4.27
N TYR A 224 -2.00 -8.00 -4.63
CA TYR A 224 -3.16 -7.28 -5.14
C TYR A 224 -2.95 -6.99 -6.62
N GLU A 225 -3.80 -7.54 -7.48
CA GLU A 225 -3.82 -7.24 -8.91
C GLU A 225 -4.98 -6.28 -9.19
N PHE A 226 -4.67 -5.12 -9.73
CA PHE A 226 -5.62 -4.06 -10.05
C PHE A 226 -5.83 -4.00 -11.57
N GLY A 227 -6.81 -4.76 -12.08
CA GLY A 227 -7.15 -4.75 -13.49
C GLY A 227 -8.03 -3.56 -13.89
N GLU A 228 -8.22 -3.37 -15.20
CA GLU A 228 -9.16 -2.39 -15.70
C GLU A 228 -10.61 -2.77 -15.35
N GLY A 229 -11.32 -1.87 -14.68
CA GLY A 229 -12.70 -2.07 -14.24
C GLY A 229 -12.84 -2.77 -12.90
N GLU A 230 -14.02 -2.59 -12.28
CA GLU A 230 -14.30 -3.07 -10.92
C GLU A 230 -14.31 -4.61 -10.78
N GLU A 231 -14.43 -5.35 -11.88
CA GLU A 231 -14.54 -6.82 -11.86
C GLU A 231 -13.17 -7.53 -11.84
N ASN A 232 -12.08 -6.81 -12.09
CA ASN A 232 -10.73 -7.38 -12.25
C ASN A 232 -9.80 -7.19 -11.06
N PHE A 233 -10.31 -6.82 -9.91
CA PHE A 233 -9.53 -6.74 -8.67
C PHE A 233 -9.39 -8.14 -8.07
N ARG A 234 -8.14 -8.61 -7.93
CA ARG A 234 -7.81 -9.90 -7.31
C ARG A 234 -6.93 -9.69 -6.10
N ILE A 235 -7.16 -10.49 -5.08
CA ILE A 235 -6.30 -10.59 -3.89
C ILE A 235 -5.95 -12.05 -3.72
N GLN A 236 -4.66 -12.34 -3.55
CA GLN A 236 -4.19 -13.67 -3.22
C GLN A 236 -3.08 -13.58 -2.20
N THR A 237 -3.16 -14.40 -1.16
CA THR A 237 -2.10 -14.52 -0.16
C THR A 237 -1.38 -15.83 -0.38
N TYR A 238 -0.05 -15.75 -0.40
CA TYR A 238 0.89 -16.84 -0.55
C TYR A 238 1.74 -16.95 0.70
N THR A 239 2.31 -18.11 0.92
CA THR A 239 3.39 -18.32 1.89
C THR A 239 4.75 -18.24 1.19
N PHE A 240 5.84 -18.13 1.96
CA PHE A 240 7.20 -18.17 1.39
C PHE A 240 7.58 -19.54 0.78
N GLN A 241 6.72 -20.54 0.92
CA GLN A 241 6.90 -21.86 0.28
C GLN A 241 6.21 -21.96 -1.10
N ASP A 242 5.47 -20.92 -1.47
CA ASP A 242 4.72 -20.90 -2.74
C ASP A 242 5.52 -20.19 -3.83
N LYS A 243 5.32 -20.62 -5.08
CA LYS A 243 5.78 -19.86 -6.25
C LYS A 243 4.77 -18.81 -6.62
N ILE A 244 5.16 -17.55 -6.44
CA ILE A 244 4.29 -16.39 -6.56
C ILE A 244 4.41 -15.80 -7.97
N PRO A 245 3.36 -15.88 -8.80
CA PRO A 245 3.41 -15.30 -10.15
C PRO A 245 3.46 -13.76 -10.05
N VAL A 246 4.25 -13.14 -10.92
CA VAL A 246 4.29 -11.68 -11.09
C VAL A 246 3.34 -11.33 -12.24
N GLY A 247 2.17 -10.79 -11.93
CA GLY A 247 1.07 -10.61 -12.89
C GLY A 247 1.38 -9.67 -14.05
N ILE A 248 2.26 -8.67 -13.83
CA ILE A 248 2.68 -7.75 -14.90
C ILE A 248 3.69 -8.38 -15.88
N PHE A 249 4.23 -9.57 -15.58
CA PHE A 249 5.22 -10.24 -16.42
C PHE A 249 4.84 -11.69 -16.74
N ASP A 250 4.62 -12.00 -18.00
CA ASP A 250 4.37 -13.37 -18.43
C ASP A 250 5.53 -14.31 -18.10
N GLY A 251 5.22 -15.36 -17.35
CA GLY A 251 6.15 -16.45 -17.05
C GLY A 251 7.23 -16.11 -16.01
N LEU A 252 7.10 -14.99 -15.28
CA LEU A 252 7.89 -14.74 -14.09
C LEU A 252 7.12 -15.22 -12.85
N SER A 253 7.79 -15.99 -12.02
CA SER A 253 7.35 -16.26 -10.63
C SER A 253 8.52 -16.09 -9.68
N ILE A 254 8.22 -15.62 -8.49
CA ILE A 254 9.17 -15.48 -7.39
C ILE A 254 9.01 -16.67 -6.45
N ASP A 255 10.11 -17.28 -6.10
CA ASP A 255 10.20 -18.41 -5.15
C ASP A 255 10.99 -17.95 -3.95
N PHE A 256 10.33 -17.69 -2.82
CA PHE A 256 10.99 -17.21 -1.61
C PHE A 256 11.84 -18.29 -0.92
N SER A 257 11.62 -19.58 -1.27
CA SER A 257 12.47 -20.66 -0.76
C SER A 257 13.89 -20.64 -1.34
N ASP A 258 14.08 -19.91 -2.45
CA ASP A 258 15.40 -19.69 -3.07
C ASP A 258 16.16 -18.50 -2.43
N PHE A 259 15.52 -17.73 -1.53
CA PHE A 259 16.12 -16.57 -0.89
C PHE A 259 16.98 -17.00 0.31
N ASP A 260 18.16 -16.43 0.44
CA ASP A 260 19.03 -16.64 1.60
C ASP A 260 18.70 -15.59 2.70
N ILE A 261 17.53 -15.80 3.41
CA ILE A 261 16.90 -14.84 4.34
C ILE A 261 16.51 -15.49 5.68
#